data_b11cc46f9f08a3de5ce4cab069cf28ea
#
_entry.id   b11cc46f9f08a3de5ce4cab069cf28ea
#
_cell.length_a   1.000
_cell.length_b   1.000
_cell.length_c   1.000
_cell.angle_alpha   90.00
_cell.angle_beta   90.00
_cell.angle_gamma   90.00
#
_symmetry.space_group_name_H-M   'P 1'
#
loop_
_entity.id
_entity.type
_entity.pdbx_description
1 polymer ?
#
loop_
_entity_poly.entity_id
_entity_poly.type
_entity_poly.pdbx_seq_one_letter_code
_entity_poly.pdbx_strand_id
1 'polypeptide(L)'
;MKNKQILLPPQVLHLIEQLEAAGEEAWIVGGCVRDSLMGKIPHDWDMTTSASTGRMKEIFSDKRLLLNGEQHGTVGVIEDGAVYEITTYRIERGCSDHRHPDAIRFTREIREDLSRRDFTINAMAYHPQKGLLDCFGGEEDIKNKIIRCVGAPKLRFEEDALRILRAVRFSAVLGFSIQQESIQAACDKAKLLCEISAERICEELCKALCGRWVSQTFALREVWGQIFPELDVLGDEIQRLPEDAFLRLIWLYHSQGKRAKDALVRLKAPKAESKREEALWE
;
A
#
# COMPACT_ATOMS: atom_id res chain seq x y z
N MET A 1 0.83 -8.91 -26.37
CA MET A 1 -0.29 -7.94 -26.24
C MET A 1 0.19 -6.56 -26.69
N LYS A 2 -0.65 -5.73 -27.37
CA LYS A 2 -0.27 -4.38 -27.77
C LYS A 2 0.15 -3.59 -26.53
N ASN A 3 1.31 -2.90 -26.60
CA ASN A 3 1.79 -1.99 -25.54
C ASN A 3 0.64 -1.10 -25.09
N LYS A 4 0.07 -1.35 -23.90
CA LYS A 4 -0.90 -0.43 -23.31
C LYS A 4 -0.13 0.84 -22.97
N GLN A 5 -0.39 1.90 -23.73
CA GLN A 5 0.18 3.20 -23.44
C GLN A 5 -0.56 3.78 -22.24
N ILE A 6 0.16 4.07 -21.16
CA ILE A 6 -0.37 4.80 -20.01
C ILE A 6 -0.29 6.28 -20.34
N LEU A 7 -1.42 6.98 -20.22
CA LEU A 7 -1.49 8.43 -20.37
C LEU A 7 -1.00 9.08 -19.08
N LEU A 8 0.11 9.78 -19.16
CA LEU A 8 0.69 10.50 -18.03
C LEU A 8 0.21 11.95 -18.01
N PRO A 9 -0.02 12.54 -16.82
CA PRO A 9 -0.22 13.98 -16.69
C PRO A 9 0.99 14.76 -17.25
N PRO A 10 0.77 15.96 -17.85
CA PRO A 10 1.88 16.78 -18.35
C PRO A 10 2.95 17.09 -17.31
N GLN A 11 2.56 17.28 -16.05
CA GLN A 11 3.47 17.52 -14.93
C GLN A 11 4.41 16.34 -14.69
N VAL A 12 3.89 15.12 -14.72
CA VAL A 12 4.69 13.88 -14.57
C VAL A 12 5.68 13.75 -15.73
N LEU A 13 5.23 14.01 -16.96
CA LEU A 13 6.11 14.00 -18.15
C LEU A 13 7.24 15.01 -17.99
N HIS A 14 6.91 16.24 -17.56
CA HIS A 14 7.89 17.31 -17.37
C HIS A 14 8.93 16.95 -16.31
N LEU A 15 8.53 16.36 -15.17
CA LEU A 15 9.46 15.90 -14.14
C LEU A 15 10.37 14.77 -14.62
N ILE A 16 9.85 13.82 -15.41
CA ILE A 16 10.66 12.76 -16.04
C ILE A 16 11.71 13.39 -16.97
N GLU A 17 11.30 14.30 -17.86
CA GLU A 17 12.17 14.98 -18.82
C GLU A 17 13.30 15.77 -18.13
N GLN A 18 13.00 16.47 -17.01
CA GLN A 18 14.02 17.19 -16.25
C GLN A 18 15.07 16.24 -15.63
N LEU A 19 14.64 15.10 -15.07
CA LEU A 19 15.56 14.10 -14.54
C LEU A 19 16.41 13.47 -15.65
N GLU A 20 15.81 13.10 -16.77
CA GLU A 20 16.54 12.51 -17.91
C GLU A 20 17.49 13.51 -18.59
N ALA A 21 17.11 14.77 -18.70
CA ALA A 21 18.00 15.83 -19.21
C ALA A 21 19.23 16.04 -18.32
N ALA A 22 19.13 15.74 -17.02
CA ALA A 22 20.24 15.75 -16.07
C ALA A 22 21.07 14.45 -16.04
N GLY A 23 20.74 13.48 -16.91
CA GLY A 23 21.44 12.19 -17.04
C GLY A 23 20.99 11.13 -16.03
N GLU A 24 19.83 11.31 -15.40
CA GLU A 24 19.28 10.35 -14.45
C GLU A 24 18.12 9.57 -15.05
N GLU A 25 17.88 8.35 -14.57
CA GLU A 25 16.68 7.59 -14.92
C GLU A 25 15.49 8.04 -14.10
N ALA A 26 14.29 8.02 -14.68
CA ALA A 26 13.05 8.27 -13.98
C ALA A 26 11.91 7.39 -14.51
N TRP A 27 11.08 6.87 -13.59
CA TRP A 27 9.94 6.01 -13.91
C TRP A 27 8.77 6.34 -12.98
N ILE A 28 7.55 6.19 -13.47
CA ILE A 28 6.39 6.05 -12.57
C ILE A 28 6.32 4.63 -12.05
N VAL A 29 5.85 4.44 -10.81
CA VAL A 29 5.89 3.14 -10.14
C VAL A 29 4.68 2.89 -9.22
N GLY A 30 4.42 1.64 -8.93
CA GLY A 30 3.50 1.27 -7.86
C GLY A 30 2.03 1.36 -8.22
N GLY A 31 1.25 1.99 -7.34
CA GLY A 31 -0.22 2.05 -7.44
C GLY A 31 -0.71 2.70 -8.73
N CYS A 32 -0.08 3.77 -9.19
CA CYS A 32 -0.49 4.47 -10.41
C CYS A 32 -0.31 3.61 -11.66
N VAL A 33 0.75 2.79 -11.74
CA VAL A 33 0.96 1.85 -12.85
C VAL A 33 -0.11 0.77 -12.84
N ARG A 34 -0.34 0.13 -11.67
CA ARG A 34 -1.41 -0.86 -11.50
C ARG A 34 -2.77 -0.32 -11.93
N ASP A 35 -3.17 0.84 -11.39
CA ASP A 35 -4.49 1.40 -11.60
C ASP A 35 -4.68 1.81 -13.07
N SER A 36 -3.65 2.38 -13.71
CA SER A 36 -3.67 2.66 -15.15
C SER A 36 -3.81 1.40 -16.00
N LEU A 37 -3.11 0.32 -15.66
CA LEU A 37 -3.24 -0.98 -16.36
C LEU A 37 -4.63 -1.57 -16.21
N MET A 38 -5.30 -1.32 -15.07
CA MET A 38 -6.69 -1.70 -14.82
C MET A 38 -7.71 -0.76 -15.48
N GLY A 39 -7.27 0.29 -16.17
CA GLY A 39 -8.13 1.29 -16.81
C GLY A 39 -8.77 2.28 -15.83
N LYS A 40 -8.20 2.41 -14.63
CA LYS A 40 -8.60 3.41 -13.63
C LYS A 40 -7.73 4.66 -13.74
N ILE A 41 -8.25 5.79 -13.33
CA ILE A 41 -7.47 7.04 -13.20
C ILE A 41 -6.78 7.01 -11.84
N PRO A 42 -5.43 7.05 -11.77
CA PRO A 42 -4.71 7.14 -10.50
C PRO A 42 -4.99 8.47 -9.78
N HIS A 43 -5.05 8.42 -8.46
CA HIS A 43 -5.14 9.63 -7.63
C HIS A 43 -3.77 10.29 -7.45
N ASP A 44 -2.74 9.47 -7.20
CA ASP A 44 -1.38 9.89 -6.94
C ASP A 44 -0.44 9.27 -7.98
N TRP A 45 0.65 9.98 -8.28
CA TRP A 45 1.66 9.55 -9.24
C TRP A 45 3.02 9.47 -8.55
N ASP A 46 3.35 8.28 -8.07
CA ASP A 46 4.65 8.01 -7.47
C ASP A 46 5.70 7.82 -8.54
N MET A 47 6.88 8.40 -8.30
CA MET A 47 8.03 8.29 -9.19
C MET A 47 9.22 7.68 -8.48
N THR A 48 10.09 7.04 -9.24
CA THR A 48 11.38 6.56 -8.73
C THR A 48 12.49 6.91 -9.72
N THR A 49 13.71 7.16 -9.21
CA THR A 49 14.82 7.68 -10.00
C THR A 49 16.16 7.13 -9.54
N SER A 50 17.16 7.15 -10.44
CA SER A 50 18.57 6.90 -10.11
C SER A 50 19.23 8.08 -9.39
N ALA A 51 18.62 9.29 -9.43
CA ALA A 51 19.15 10.46 -8.78
C ALA A 51 19.14 10.34 -7.25
N SER A 52 20.20 10.77 -6.59
CA SER A 52 20.20 10.94 -5.13
C SER A 52 19.34 12.14 -4.72
N THR A 53 18.95 12.20 -3.43
CA THR A 53 18.18 13.35 -2.91
C THR A 53 18.92 14.67 -3.10
N GLY A 54 20.26 14.68 -2.93
CA GLY A 54 21.09 15.85 -3.24
C GLY A 54 20.99 16.25 -4.70
N ARG A 55 21.08 15.28 -5.60
CA ARG A 55 20.96 15.53 -7.05
C ARG A 55 19.55 16.01 -7.43
N MET A 56 18.49 15.46 -6.83
CA MET A 56 17.12 15.97 -7.05
C MET A 56 16.96 17.41 -6.61
N LYS A 57 17.58 17.82 -5.48
CA LYS A 57 17.56 19.22 -5.02
C LYS A 57 18.26 20.19 -6.00
N GLU A 58 19.31 19.75 -6.67
CA GLU A 58 19.97 20.53 -7.71
C GLU A 58 19.09 20.65 -8.97
N ILE A 59 18.56 19.54 -9.46
CA ILE A 59 17.72 19.47 -10.67
C ILE A 59 16.45 20.33 -10.52
N PHE A 60 15.81 20.27 -9.36
CA PHE A 60 14.56 20.99 -9.07
C PHE A 60 14.78 22.24 -8.21
N SER A 61 15.95 22.88 -8.34
CA SER A 61 16.30 24.07 -7.52
C SER A 61 15.39 25.27 -7.77
N ASP A 62 14.69 25.31 -8.91
CA ASP A 62 13.69 26.31 -9.27
C ASP A 62 12.29 26.04 -8.69
N LYS A 63 12.08 24.86 -8.08
CA LYS A 63 10.79 24.41 -7.55
C LYS A 63 10.76 24.40 -6.03
N ARG A 64 9.56 24.42 -5.48
CA ARG A 64 9.36 24.20 -4.05
C ARG A 64 9.43 22.71 -3.73
N LEU A 65 10.29 22.34 -2.76
CA LEU A 65 10.52 20.96 -2.36
C LEU A 65 10.00 20.68 -0.95
N LEU A 66 9.48 19.45 -0.74
CA LEU A 66 9.13 18.89 0.57
C LEU A 66 10.15 17.82 0.90
N LEU A 67 10.89 18.02 2.00
CA LEU A 67 12.04 17.16 2.36
C LEU A 67 11.76 16.22 3.56
N ASN A 68 10.50 16.08 3.95
CA ASN A 68 10.12 15.24 5.11
C ASN A 68 10.52 13.78 4.94
N GLY A 69 10.66 13.28 3.70
CA GLY A 69 11.07 11.92 3.36
C GLY A 69 12.55 11.78 2.97
N GLU A 70 13.36 12.86 3.05
CA GLU A 70 14.73 12.88 2.53
C GLU A 70 15.62 11.77 3.11
N GLN A 71 15.51 11.50 4.41
CA GLN A 71 16.26 10.44 5.08
C GLN A 71 15.95 9.03 4.51
N HIS A 72 14.79 8.88 3.87
CA HIS A 72 14.37 7.64 3.20
C HIS A 72 14.57 7.69 1.67
N GLY A 73 15.22 8.73 1.17
CA GLY A 73 15.47 8.91 -0.25
C GLY A 73 14.32 9.53 -1.03
N THR A 74 13.29 10.08 -0.37
CA THR A 74 12.11 10.66 -1.03
C THR A 74 12.13 12.19 -0.95
N VAL A 75 11.88 12.83 -2.09
CA VAL A 75 11.69 14.28 -2.22
C VAL A 75 10.31 14.51 -2.83
N GLY A 76 9.50 15.32 -2.17
CA GLY A 76 8.25 15.83 -2.75
C GLY A 76 8.55 17.07 -3.60
N VAL A 77 8.20 17.03 -4.88
CA VAL A 77 8.33 18.17 -5.80
C VAL A 77 6.96 18.78 -6.02
N ILE A 78 6.82 20.08 -5.81
CA ILE A 78 5.57 20.79 -6.10
C ILE A 78 5.59 21.29 -7.54
N GLU A 79 4.69 20.77 -8.35
CA GLU A 79 4.48 21.16 -9.75
C GLU A 79 3.00 21.51 -9.95
N ASP A 80 2.69 22.71 -10.46
CA ASP A 80 1.33 23.20 -10.69
C ASP A 80 0.40 23.05 -9.47
N GLY A 81 0.93 23.23 -8.26
CA GLY A 81 0.19 23.17 -7.00
C GLY A 81 -0.07 21.75 -6.47
N ALA A 82 0.34 20.69 -7.17
CA ALA A 82 0.30 19.31 -6.73
C ALA A 82 1.68 18.85 -6.24
N VAL A 83 1.70 17.87 -5.32
CA VAL A 83 2.92 17.24 -4.82
C VAL A 83 3.15 15.94 -5.55
N TYR A 84 4.36 15.75 -6.09
CA TYR A 84 4.80 14.51 -6.70
C TYR A 84 5.95 13.93 -5.87
N GLU A 85 5.78 12.73 -5.35
CA GLU A 85 6.83 12.04 -4.60
C GLU A 85 7.80 11.33 -5.53
N ILE A 86 9.08 11.70 -5.44
CA ILE A 86 10.16 11.10 -6.22
C ILE A 86 11.13 10.45 -5.25
N THR A 87 11.31 9.11 -5.39
CA THR A 87 12.17 8.32 -4.50
C THR A 87 13.39 7.81 -5.24
N THR A 88 14.57 7.99 -4.66
CA THR A 88 15.81 7.37 -5.12
C THR A 88 15.71 5.85 -5.07
N TYR A 89 16.18 5.12 -6.10
CA TYR A 89 16.26 3.66 -6.09
C TYR A 89 17.01 3.20 -4.85
N ARG A 90 16.43 2.26 -4.12
CA ARG A 90 17.00 1.78 -2.87
C ARG A 90 16.78 0.29 -2.65
N ILE A 91 17.70 -0.30 -1.88
CA ILE A 91 17.61 -1.64 -1.32
C ILE A 91 17.39 -1.49 0.18
N GLU A 92 16.49 -2.25 0.73
CA GLU A 92 16.24 -2.33 2.16
C GLU A 92 16.83 -3.64 2.69
N ARG A 93 17.59 -3.58 3.79
CA ARG A 93 18.21 -4.76 4.42
C ARG A 93 17.93 -4.78 5.90
N GLY A 94 17.55 -5.97 6.38
CA GLY A 94 17.18 -6.17 7.77
C GLY A 94 15.91 -5.41 8.13
N CYS A 95 15.24 -5.85 9.16
CA CYS A 95 14.11 -5.15 9.75
C CYS A 95 13.90 -5.73 11.15
N SER A 96 14.67 -5.25 12.10
CA SER A 96 14.66 -5.76 13.48
C SER A 96 13.40 -5.36 14.25
N ASP A 97 12.71 -4.29 13.81
CA ASP A 97 11.49 -3.78 14.42
C ASP A 97 10.23 -4.05 13.58
N HIS A 98 10.32 -4.90 12.54
CA HIS A 98 9.24 -5.23 11.61
C HIS A 98 8.55 -4.01 10.97
N ARG A 99 9.30 -2.89 10.83
CA ARG A 99 8.80 -1.64 10.26
C ARG A 99 9.83 -0.88 9.45
N HIS A 100 10.97 -0.61 10.05
CA HIS A 100 12.01 0.18 9.42
C HIS A 100 13.14 -0.74 8.97
N PRO A 101 13.63 -0.60 7.76
CA PRO A 101 14.84 -1.31 7.36
C PRO A 101 16.00 -0.88 8.25
N ASP A 102 16.74 -1.84 8.78
CA ASP A 102 17.94 -1.56 9.61
C ASP A 102 19.00 -0.79 8.82
N ALA A 103 19.01 -0.98 7.50
CA ALA A 103 19.88 -0.24 6.59
C ALA A 103 19.17 0.03 5.24
N ILE A 104 19.23 1.28 4.80
CA ILE A 104 18.86 1.71 3.46
C ILE A 104 20.15 1.91 2.67
N ARG A 105 20.27 1.24 1.53
CA ARG A 105 21.34 1.46 0.58
C ARG A 105 20.75 1.92 -0.74
N PHE A 106 21.20 3.06 -1.23
CA PHE A 106 20.82 3.52 -2.56
C PHE A 106 21.52 2.70 -3.64
N THR A 107 20.82 2.49 -4.74
CA THR A 107 21.28 1.72 -5.90
C THR A 107 21.02 2.50 -7.18
N ARG A 108 21.62 2.08 -8.28
CA ARG A 108 21.29 2.59 -9.63
C ARG A 108 20.44 1.60 -10.44
N GLU A 109 20.09 0.46 -9.84
CA GLU A 109 19.36 -0.61 -10.50
C GLU A 109 17.88 -0.57 -10.10
N ILE A 110 17.01 -0.16 -11.00
CA ILE A 110 15.55 -0.10 -10.78
C ILE A 110 14.96 -1.44 -10.34
N ARG A 111 15.50 -2.57 -10.86
CA ARG A 111 15.05 -3.91 -10.47
C ARG A 111 15.21 -4.17 -8.98
N GLU A 112 16.27 -3.66 -8.37
CA GLU A 112 16.48 -3.77 -6.92
C GLU A 112 15.45 -2.96 -6.14
N ASP A 113 15.10 -1.74 -6.60
CA ASP A 113 14.03 -0.94 -5.99
C ASP A 113 12.66 -1.61 -6.11
N LEU A 114 12.35 -2.21 -7.26
CA LEU A 114 11.10 -2.94 -7.44
C LEU A 114 11.06 -4.22 -6.59
N SER A 115 12.20 -4.87 -6.33
CA SER A 115 12.27 -6.13 -5.58
C SER A 115 11.91 -6.00 -4.10
N ARG A 116 12.06 -4.82 -3.48
CA ARG A 116 11.72 -4.58 -2.07
C ARG A 116 10.24 -4.29 -1.84
N ARG A 117 9.44 -4.12 -2.90
CA ARG A 117 8.02 -3.78 -2.81
C ARG A 117 7.21 -4.96 -2.28
N ASP A 118 6.00 -4.67 -1.83
CA ASP A 118 5.11 -5.65 -1.18
C ASP A 118 4.60 -6.73 -2.14
N PHE A 119 3.89 -6.31 -3.19
CA PHE A 119 3.19 -7.22 -4.10
C PHE A 119 3.58 -6.96 -5.56
N THR A 120 3.55 -8.02 -6.36
CA THR A 120 3.89 -7.98 -7.80
C THR A 120 3.10 -6.91 -8.54
N ILE A 121 1.81 -6.77 -8.23
CA ILE A 121 0.91 -5.78 -8.84
C ILE A 121 1.31 -4.32 -8.55
N ASN A 122 2.16 -4.08 -7.54
CA ASN A 122 2.71 -2.77 -7.18
C ASN A 122 4.22 -2.67 -7.49
N ALA A 123 4.84 -3.74 -8.01
CA ALA A 123 6.27 -3.82 -8.30
C ALA A 123 6.55 -3.71 -9.80
N MET A 124 5.80 -2.84 -10.46
CA MET A 124 5.95 -2.49 -11.87
C MET A 124 6.33 -1.02 -12.01
N ALA A 125 7.08 -0.71 -13.06
CA ALA A 125 7.43 0.64 -13.45
C ALA A 125 6.98 0.90 -14.90
N TYR A 126 6.70 2.16 -15.23
CA TYR A 126 6.35 2.54 -16.58
C TYR A 126 7.07 3.83 -16.98
N HIS A 127 7.53 3.87 -18.21
CA HIS A 127 8.16 5.02 -18.84
C HIS A 127 7.48 5.31 -20.18
N PRO A 128 7.21 6.58 -20.52
CA PRO A 128 6.45 6.90 -21.74
C PRO A 128 7.11 6.42 -23.04
N GLN A 129 8.44 6.37 -23.08
CA GLN A 129 9.21 5.94 -24.25
C GLN A 129 9.66 4.47 -24.16
N LYS A 130 10.02 3.97 -22.95
CA LYS A 130 10.55 2.61 -22.73
C LYS A 130 9.45 1.57 -22.46
N GLY A 131 8.20 2.04 -22.17
CA GLY A 131 7.05 1.17 -21.90
C GLY A 131 7.04 0.61 -20.49
N LEU A 132 6.32 -0.51 -20.31
CA LEU A 132 6.16 -1.21 -19.03
C LEU A 132 7.40 -2.04 -18.71
N LEU A 133 7.92 -1.86 -17.50
CA LEU A 133 8.94 -2.71 -16.90
C LEU A 133 8.28 -3.54 -15.79
N ASP A 134 8.11 -4.83 -16.05
CA ASP A 134 7.55 -5.81 -15.11
C ASP A 134 8.56 -6.94 -14.88
N CYS A 135 9.26 -6.87 -13.75
CA CYS A 135 10.29 -7.86 -13.40
C CYS A 135 9.75 -9.06 -12.62
N PHE A 136 8.51 -9.00 -12.14
CA PHE A 136 7.96 -9.94 -11.16
C PHE A 136 6.60 -10.52 -11.53
N GLY A 137 6.11 -10.26 -12.76
CA GLY A 137 4.86 -10.81 -13.27
C GLY A 137 3.60 -10.10 -12.77
N GLY A 138 3.70 -8.82 -12.43
CA GLY A 138 2.58 -8.02 -11.94
C GLY A 138 1.47 -7.84 -12.96
N GLU A 139 1.77 -7.69 -14.26
CA GLU A 139 0.75 -7.59 -15.32
C GLU A 139 -0.09 -8.88 -15.41
N GLU A 140 0.54 -10.04 -15.31
CA GLU A 140 -0.17 -11.33 -15.34
C GLU A 140 -0.99 -11.53 -14.06
N ASP A 141 -0.47 -11.12 -12.90
CA ASP A 141 -1.21 -11.17 -11.63
C ASP A 141 -2.43 -10.21 -11.64
N ILE A 142 -2.33 -9.02 -12.24
CA ILE A 142 -3.49 -8.14 -12.45
C ILE A 142 -4.54 -8.84 -13.33
N LYS A 143 -4.15 -9.45 -14.43
CA LYS A 143 -5.03 -10.14 -15.35
C LYS A 143 -5.75 -11.31 -14.68
N ASN A 144 -5.04 -12.06 -13.86
CA ASN A 144 -5.56 -13.21 -13.11
C ASN A 144 -6.23 -12.81 -11.79
N LYS A 145 -6.22 -11.52 -11.43
CA LYS A 145 -6.77 -10.98 -10.18
C LYS A 145 -6.13 -11.64 -8.94
N ILE A 146 -4.82 -11.70 -8.91
CA ILE A 146 -4.05 -12.33 -7.83
C ILE A 146 -3.23 -11.25 -7.10
N ILE A 147 -3.19 -11.33 -5.77
CA ILE A 147 -2.26 -10.62 -4.89
C ILE A 147 -1.16 -11.60 -4.50
N ARG A 148 0.04 -11.38 -5.01
CA ARG A 148 1.23 -12.18 -4.79
C ARG A 148 2.34 -11.31 -4.22
N CYS A 149 3.03 -11.78 -3.18
CA CYS A 149 4.22 -11.10 -2.67
C CYS A 149 5.36 -11.11 -3.69
N VAL A 150 6.18 -10.06 -3.69
CA VAL A 150 7.44 -10.07 -4.43
C VAL A 150 8.45 -10.95 -3.68
N GLY A 151 8.88 -12.06 -4.29
CA GLY A 151 9.76 -13.03 -3.63
C GLY A 151 9.03 -13.90 -2.59
N ALA A 152 9.72 -14.26 -1.51
CA ALA A 152 9.19 -15.17 -0.49
C ALA A 152 8.24 -14.45 0.48
N PRO A 153 6.95 -14.85 0.58
CA PRO A 153 5.97 -14.15 1.40
C PRO A 153 6.35 -14.05 2.88
N LYS A 154 6.91 -15.12 3.46
CA LYS A 154 7.33 -15.12 4.87
C LYS A 154 8.36 -14.03 5.17
N LEU A 155 9.34 -13.87 4.30
CA LEU A 155 10.35 -12.81 4.44
C LEU A 155 9.74 -11.42 4.27
N ARG A 156 8.84 -11.24 3.29
CA ARG A 156 8.15 -9.97 3.07
C ARG A 156 7.33 -9.51 4.27
N PHE A 157 6.66 -10.45 4.96
CA PHE A 157 5.88 -10.13 6.15
C PHE A 157 6.75 -9.97 7.41
N GLU A 158 7.91 -10.60 7.47
CA GLU A 158 8.90 -10.35 8.53
C GLU A 158 9.58 -8.98 8.40
N GLU A 159 9.80 -8.50 7.19
CA GLU A 159 10.36 -7.16 6.95
C GLU A 159 9.41 -6.01 7.33
N ASP A 160 8.12 -6.13 7.00
CA ASP A 160 7.08 -5.20 7.45
C ASP A 160 5.77 -5.97 7.62
N ALA A 161 5.41 -6.24 8.87
CA ALA A 161 4.21 -6.99 9.20
C ALA A 161 2.91 -6.28 8.74
N LEU A 162 2.93 -4.95 8.53
CA LEU A 162 1.80 -4.24 7.97
C LEU A 162 1.43 -4.73 6.57
N ARG A 163 2.37 -5.33 5.82
CA ARG A 163 2.09 -5.93 4.50
C ARG A 163 1.02 -7.02 4.57
N ILE A 164 0.83 -7.68 5.74
CA ILE A 164 -0.28 -8.62 5.96
C ILE A 164 -1.62 -7.89 5.81
N LEU A 165 -1.79 -6.76 6.49
CA LEU A 165 -3.02 -5.96 6.38
C LEU A 165 -3.17 -5.28 5.02
N ARG A 166 -2.07 -4.92 4.39
CA ARG A 166 -2.08 -4.42 3.01
C ARG A 166 -2.61 -5.48 2.03
N ALA A 167 -2.25 -6.78 2.21
CA ALA A 167 -2.82 -7.87 1.42
C ALA A 167 -4.34 -7.97 1.60
N VAL A 168 -4.81 -7.91 2.87
CA VAL A 168 -6.23 -7.87 3.22
C VAL A 168 -6.91 -6.67 2.52
N ARG A 169 -6.33 -5.47 2.65
CA ARG A 169 -6.87 -4.26 2.01
C ARG A 169 -6.95 -4.38 0.49
N PHE A 170 -5.87 -4.79 -0.17
CA PHE A 170 -5.89 -4.93 -1.62
C PHE A 170 -6.91 -5.98 -2.08
N SER A 171 -7.05 -7.09 -1.36
CA SER A 171 -8.09 -8.07 -1.62
C SER A 171 -9.48 -7.46 -1.48
N ALA A 172 -9.75 -6.77 -0.37
CA ALA A 172 -11.04 -6.12 -0.11
C ALA A 172 -11.40 -5.02 -1.12
N VAL A 173 -10.42 -4.23 -1.58
CA VAL A 173 -10.64 -3.07 -2.47
C VAL A 173 -10.63 -3.45 -3.95
N LEU A 174 -9.72 -4.34 -4.36
CA LEU A 174 -9.56 -4.72 -5.77
C LEU A 174 -10.42 -5.93 -6.17
N GLY A 175 -10.89 -6.72 -5.21
CA GLY A 175 -11.58 -7.99 -5.46
C GLY A 175 -10.64 -9.07 -5.98
N PHE A 176 -9.35 -8.99 -5.66
CA PHE A 176 -8.34 -9.96 -6.07
C PHE A 176 -8.16 -11.02 -4.99
N SER A 177 -7.95 -12.27 -5.41
CA SER A 177 -7.63 -13.36 -4.50
C SER A 177 -6.16 -13.27 -4.05
N ILE A 178 -5.90 -13.51 -2.77
CA ILE A 178 -4.53 -13.61 -2.28
C ILE A 178 -3.98 -14.99 -2.65
N GLN A 179 -2.75 -15.06 -3.16
CA GLN A 179 -2.08 -16.32 -3.47
C GLN A 179 -1.98 -17.22 -2.24
N GLN A 180 -2.18 -18.52 -2.39
CA GLN A 180 -2.25 -19.47 -1.29
C GLN A 180 -1.01 -19.46 -0.37
N GLU A 181 0.19 -19.37 -0.96
CA GLU A 181 1.44 -19.27 -0.19
C GLU A 181 1.50 -17.96 0.63
N SER A 182 0.95 -16.87 0.09
CA SER A 182 0.87 -15.59 0.80
C SER A 182 -0.19 -15.64 1.92
N ILE A 183 -1.31 -16.36 1.71
CA ILE A 183 -2.30 -16.62 2.77
C ILE A 183 -1.66 -17.39 3.92
N GLN A 184 -1.00 -18.51 3.63
CA GLN A 184 -0.34 -19.32 4.66
C GLN A 184 0.69 -18.52 5.44
N ALA A 185 1.54 -17.75 4.73
CA ALA A 185 2.52 -16.90 5.39
C ALA A 185 1.88 -15.79 6.24
N ALA A 186 0.76 -15.20 5.79
CA ALA A 186 0.02 -14.19 6.55
C ALA A 186 -0.55 -14.77 7.85
N CYS A 187 -1.14 -15.96 7.80
CA CYS A 187 -1.65 -16.66 8.98
C CYS A 187 -0.51 -17.05 9.94
N ASP A 188 0.59 -17.63 9.43
CA ASP A 188 1.77 -18.01 10.23
C ASP A 188 2.39 -16.79 10.96
N LYS A 189 2.32 -15.61 10.34
CA LYS A 189 2.95 -14.36 10.82
C LYS A 189 1.98 -13.36 11.43
N ALA A 190 0.69 -13.70 11.56
CA ALA A 190 -0.33 -12.79 12.08
C ALA A 190 0.03 -12.16 13.43
N LYS A 191 0.74 -12.88 14.30
CA LYS A 191 1.19 -12.39 15.62
C LYS A 191 2.10 -11.16 15.53
N LEU A 192 2.85 -10.99 14.43
CA LEU A 192 3.69 -9.81 14.25
C LEU A 192 2.90 -8.50 14.16
N LEU A 193 1.59 -8.58 13.90
CA LEU A 193 0.71 -7.41 13.92
C LEU A 193 0.65 -6.72 15.29
N CYS A 194 0.95 -7.43 16.38
CA CYS A 194 1.05 -6.83 17.72
C CYS A 194 2.18 -5.79 17.83
N GLU A 195 3.18 -5.85 16.95
CA GLU A 195 4.35 -4.96 16.97
C GLU A 195 4.11 -3.69 16.14
N ILE A 196 2.99 -3.64 15.38
CA ILE A 196 2.63 -2.51 14.55
C ILE A 196 1.83 -1.48 15.37
N SER A 197 2.10 -0.20 15.17
CA SER A 197 1.35 0.86 15.84
C SER A 197 -0.14 0.83 15.48
N ALA A 198 -0.98 1.13 16.47
CA ALA A 198 -2.43 1.09 16.32
C ALA A 198 -2.95 2.01 15.19
N GLU A 199 -2.28 3.14 14.97
CA GLU A 199 -2.62 4.10 13.93
C GLU A 199 -2.42 3.50 12.53
N ARG A 200 -1.30 2.81 12.29
CA ARG A 200 -1.03 2.13 11.00
C ARG A 200 -2.03 1.00 10.77
N ILE A 201 -2.31 0.21 11.81
CA ILE A 201 -3.33 -0.86 11.74
C ILE A 201 -4.69 -0.24 11.40
N CYS A 202 -5.10 0.80 12.13
CA CYS A 202 -6.38 1.48 11.92
C CYS A 202 -6.52 2.02 10.49
N GLU A 203 -5.47 2.63 9.95
CA GLU A 203 -5.48 3.17 8.58
C GLU A 203 -5.72 2.07 7.53
N GLU A 204 -4.98 0.95 7.59
CA GLU A 204 -5.14 -0.16 6.66
C GLU A 204 -6.50 -0.85 6.82
N LEU A 205 -6.96 -1.01 8.08
CA LEU A 205 -8.27 -1.58 8.38
C LEU A 205 -9.43 -0.72 7.87
N CYS A 206 -9.37 0.60 8.06
CA CYS A 206 -10.40 1.50 7.54
C CYS A 206 -10.54 1.36 6.03
N LYS A 207 -9.40 1.33 5.30
CA LYS A 207 -9.40 1.12 3.86
C LYS A 207 -9.93 -0.27 3.48
N ALA A 208 -9.60 -1.32 4.25
CA ALA A 208 -10.09 -2.67 4.01
C ALA A 208 -11.59 -2.79 4.27
N LEU A 209 -12.07 -2.26 5.42
CA LEU A 209 -13.48 -2.29 5.80
C LEU A 209 -14.37 -1.52 4.81
N CYS A 210 -13.88 -0.43 4.20
CA CYS A 210 -14.57 0.26 3.12
C CYS A 210 -14.57 -0.52 1.80
N GLY A 211 -13.75 -1.57 1.67
CA GLY A 211 -13.66 -2.34 0.44
C GLY A 211 -14.96 -3.08 0.09
N ARG A 212 -15.29 -3.08 -1.20
CA ARG A 212 -16.50 -3.76 -1.73
C ARG A 212 -16.46 -5.28 -1.53
N TRP A 213 -15.26 -5.87 -1.48
CA TRP A 213 -15.07 -7.32 -1.36
C TRP A 213 -14.46 -7.72 0.00
N VAL A 214 -14.74 -6.94 1.04
CA VAL A 214 -14.14 -7.17 2.38
C VAL A 214 -14.43 -8.56 2.93
N SER A 215 -15.64 -9.11 2.70
CA SER A 215 -16.01 -10.43 3.25
C SER A 215 -15.14 -11.59 2.72
N GLN A 216 -14.63 -11.49 1.50
CA GLN A 216 -13.71 -12.53 0.99
C GLN A 216 -12.43 -12.66 1.81
N THR A 217 -12.06 -11.61 2.55
CA THR A 217 -10.87 -11.60 3.41
C THR A 217 -11.09 -12.26 4.76
N PHE A 218 -12.35 -12.50 5.16
CA PHE A 218 -12.70 -13.11 6.44
C PHE A 218 -12.28 -14.57 6.55
N ALA A 219 -11.91 -15.20 5.44
CA ALA A 219 -11.25 -16.49 5.44
C ALA A 219 -9.87 -16.49 6.13
N LEU A 220 -9.20 -15.32 6.25
CA LEU A 220 -7.95 -15.16 6.99
C LEU A 220 -8.25 -14.99 8.50
N ARG A 221 -8.82 -16.03 9.11
CA ARG A 221 -9.30 -15.98 10.51
C ARG A 221 -8.20 -15.62 11.51
N GLU A 222 -6.99 -16.13 11.32
CA GLU A 222 -5.84 -15.86 12.19
C GLU A 222 -5.46 -14.38 12.16
N VAL A 223 -5.51 -13.74 10.99
CA VAL A 223 -5.21 -12.31 10.84
C VAL A 223 -6.29 -11.47 11.51
N TRP A 224 -7.55 -11.73 11.20
CA TRP A 224 -8.67 -11.00 11.79
C TRP A 224 -8.79 -11.24 13.30
N GLY A 225 -8.59 -12.48 13.77
CA GLY A 225 -8.58 -12.83 15.18
C GLY A 225 -7.44 -12.19 15.98
N GLN A 226 -6.30 -11.87 15.32
CA GLN A 226 -5.23 -11.13 15.97
C GLN A 226 -5.61 -9.67 16.24
N ILE A 227 -6.46 -9.08 15.39
CA ILE A 227 -6.90 -7.68 15.52
C ILE A 227 -8.16 -7.57 16.38
N PHE A 228 -9.09 -8.49 16.18
CA PHE A 228 -10.40 -8.53 16.84
C PHE A 228 -10.62 -9.89 17.52
N PRO A 229 -9.87 -10.21 18.59
CA PRO A 229 -9.96 -11.51 19.26
C PRO A 229 -11.33 -11.74 19.91
N GLU A 230 -12.11 -10.69 20.09
CA GLU A 230 -13.45 -10.76 20.68
C GLU A 230 -14.52 -11.24 19.69
N LEU A 231 -14.25 -11.18 18.37
CA LEU A 231 -15.23 -11.56 17.35
C LEU A 231 -15.12 -13.04 17.01
N ASP A 232 -16.25 -13.75 17.11
CA ASP A 232 -16.31 -15.19 16.81
C ASP A 232 -16.53 -15.45 15.32
N VAL A 233 -17.32 -14.57 14.68
CA VAL A 233 -17.72 -14.69 13.27
C VAL A 233 -17.63 -13.32 12.61
N LEU A 234 -17.16 -13.32 11.37
CA LEU A 234 -17.19 -12.15 10.50
C LEU A 234 -18.23 -12.42 9.41
N GLY A 235 -19.37 -11.72 9.49
CA GLY A 235 -20.53 -11.98 8.62
C GLY A 235 -20.42 -11.29 7.26
N ASP A 236 -20.90 -11.94 6.22
CA ASP A 236 -20.87 -11.42 4.83
C ASP A 236 -21.82 -10.23 4.62
N GLU A 237 -22.78 -10.03 5.53
CA GLU A 237 -23.75 -8.94 5.47
C GLU A 237 -23.11 -7.55 5.53
N ILE A 238 -21.89 -7.45 6.05
CA ILE A 238 -21.12 -6.21 6.10
C ILE A 238 -21.04 -5.49 4.75
N GLN A 239 -21.04 -6.23 3.64
CA GLN A 239 -20.98 -5.67 2.29
C GLN A 239 -22.23 -4.90 1.90
N ARG A 240 -23.36 -5.14 2.58
CA ARG A 240 -24.64 -4.44 2.36
C ARG A 240 -24.70 -3.09 3.07
N LEU A 241 -23.76 -2.84 3.99
CA LEU A 241 -23.66 -1.58 4.72
C LEU A 241 -22.95 -0.52 3.86
N PRO A 242 -23.20 0.77 4.12
CA PRO A 242 -22.43 1.85 3.51
C PRO A 242 -20.91 1.64 3.63
N GLU A 243 -20.15 2.24 2.73
CA GLU A 243 -18.67 2.20 2.74
C GLU A 243 -18.10 3.13 3.82
N ASP A 244 -18.47 2.84 5.08
CA ASP A 244 -18.05 3.53 6.29
C ASP A 244 -17.38 2.50 7.21
N ALA A 245 -16.08 2.63 7.40
CA ALA A 245 -15.25 1.65 8.10
C ALA A 245 -15.70 1.45 9.54
N PHE A 246 -15.98 2.54 10.26
CA PHE A 246 -16.34 2.45 11.67
C PHE A 246 -17.79 1.97 11.86
N LEU A 247 -18.71 2.37 10.98
CA LEU A 247 -20.05 1.81 10.97
C LEU A 247 -20.01 0.29 10.78
N ARG A 248 -19.23 -0.17 9.80
CA ARG A 248 -19.04 -1.60 9.52
C ARG A 248 -18.39 -2.33 10.69
N LEU A 249 -17.41 -1.72 11.36
CA LEU A 249 -16.77 -2.28 12.55
C LEU A 249 -17.77 -2.38 13.72
N ILE A 250 -18.49 -1.30 14.03
CA ILE A 250 -19.50 -1.28 15.11
C ILE A 250 -20.56 -2.33 14.82
N TRP A 251 -21.01 -2.44 13.58
CA TRP A 251 -22.00 -3.46 13.19
C TRP A 251 -21.50 -4.90 13.41
N LEU A 252 -20.22 -5.19 13.08
CA LEU A 252 -19.62 -6.51 13.32
C LEU A 252 -19.71 -6.92 14.79
N TYR A 253 -19.47 -5.98 15.71
CA TYR A 253 -19.59 -6.22 17.14
C TYR A 253 -21.06 -6.34 17.58
N HIS A 254 -21.89 -5.41 17.15
CA HIS A 254 -23.30 -5.36 17.52
C HIS A 254 -24.07 -6.62 17.06
N SER A 255 -23.80 -7.11 15.87
CA SER A 255 -24.41 -8.34 15.31
C SER A 255 -24.15 -9.60 16.16
N GLN A 256 -23.13 -9.55 17.04
CA GLN A 256 -22.78 -10.62 17.99
C GLN A 256 -23.15 -10.29 19.45
N GLY A 257 -23.92 -9.23 19.66
CA GLY A 257 -24.27 -8.76 21.01
C GLY A 257 -23.08 -8.20 21.80
N LYS A 258 -22.02 -7.74 21.10
CA LYS A 258 -20.78 -7.22 21.70
C LYS A 258 -20.64 -5.73 21.43
N ARG A 259 -19.95 -5.02 22.31
CA ARG A 259 -19.63 -3.60 22.12
C ARG A 259 -18.29 -3.39 21.46
N ALA A 260 -18.23 -2.46 20.50
CA ALA A 260 -17.01 -2.12 19.77
C ALA A 260 -16.08 -1.16 20.55
N LYS A 261 -16.51 -0.65 21.71
CA LYS A 261 -15.82 0.41 22.46
C LYS A 261 -14.33 0.11 22.69
N ASP A 262 -14.00 -1.08 23.18
CA ASP A 262 -12.62 -1.44 23.50
C ASP A 262 -11.78 -1.59 22.23
N ALA A 263 -12.35 -2.11 21.14
CA ALA A 263 -11.69 -2.18 19.85
C ALA A 263 -11.41 -0.78 19.28
N LEU A 264 -12.38 0.14 19.35
CA LEU A 264 -12.22 1.53 18.91
C LEU A 264 -11.09 2.23 19.69
N VAL A 265 -11.03 2.02 21.02
CA VAL A 265 -9.96 2.57 21.86
C VAL A 265 -8.60 1.97 21.48
N ARG A 266 -8.54 0.64 21.33
CA ARG A 266 -7.31 -0.09 20.94
C ARG A 266 -6.77 0.37 19.59
N LEU A 267 -7.66 0.63 18.64
CA LEU A 267 -7.32 1.14 17.29
C LEU A 267 -7.04 2.64 17.28
N LYS A 268 -7.17 3.34 18.41
CA LYS A 268 -7.08 4.80 18.49
C LYS A 268 -8.00 5.53 17.49
N ALA A 269 -9.21 4.99 17.32
CA ALA A 269 -10.22 5.58 16.47
C ALA A 269 -10.59 7.00 16.93
N PRO A 270 -11.11 7.87 16.04
CA PRO A 270 -11.58 9.18 16.41
C PRO A 270 -12.63 9.12 17.53
N LYS A 271 -12.57 10.02 18.50
CA LYS A 271 -13.52 10.05 19.65
C LYS A 271 -14.99 10.13 19.23
N ALA A 272 -15.28 10.68 18.06
CA ALA A 272 -16.63 10.73 17.51
C ALA A 272 -17.21 9.32 17.30
N GLU A 273 -16.38 8.34 16.96
CA GLU A 273 -16.81 6.96 16.69
C GLU A 273 -17.22 6.22 17.98
N SER A 274 -16.56 6.51 19.10
CA SER A 274 -16.98 5.97 20.40
C SER A 274 -18.38 6.50 20.81
N LYS A 275 -18.66 7.79 20.54
CA LYS A 275 -20.00 8.36 20.78
C LYS A 275 -21.05 7.76 19.84
N ARG A 276 -20.69 7.53 18.59
CA ARG A 276 -21.56 6.87 17.61
C ARG A 276 -21.90 5.44 18.02
N GLU A 277 -20.93 4.70 18.55
CA GLU A 277 -21.12 3.36 19.09
C GLU A 277 -22.09 3.38 20.30
N GLU A 278 -21.90 4.32 21.22
CA GLU A 278 -22.79 4.47 22.38
C GLU A 278 -24.23 4.72 21.95
N ALA A 279 -24.46 5.63 21.00
CA ALA A 279 -25.80 5.96 20.50
C ALA A 279 -26.50 4.80 19.75
N LEU A 280 -25.79 3.80 19.28
CA LEU A 280 -26.37 2.61 18.64
C LEU A 280 -26.82 1.54 19.65
N TRP A 281 -26.41 1.67 20.92
CA TRP A 281 -26.81 0.78 22.02
C TRP A 281 -27.93 1.33 22.90
N GLU A 282 -28.26 2.61 22.75
CA GLU A 282 -29.43 3.26 23.38
C GLU A 282 -30.72 2.98 22.57
#